data_076affdd8a474a0f105015a4efba73d0
#
_entry.id   076affdd8a474a0f105015a4efba73d0
#
_cell.length_a   1.000
_cell.length_b   1.000
_cell.length_c   1.000
_cell.angle_alpha   90.00
_cell.angle_beta   90.00
_cell.angle_gamma   90.00
#
_symmetry.space_group_name_H-M   'P 1'
#
loop_
_entity.id
_entity.type
_entity.pdbx_description
1 polymer ?
#
loop_
_entity_poly.entity_id
_entity_poly.type
_entity_poly.pdbx_seq_one_letter_code
_entity_poly.pdbx_strand_id
1 'polypeptide(L)'
;MKNVPKIESRQYSILIVSSSEQFTAIIKNSLSERRFTAIVTRTGAAAARRTVFDRDFDLVVICVPLPDETGIELALDIAERSNAGVMVVVPSEIYASALERVTDSGILTVSRPTTKLVLSTAVRLLVSLQDKMQALVMKEQAAREKTEEVRIVDRAKFALMEQKHMTEDDAHRYVGKLAMDNGISRRKAAEMILDDLE
;
A
#
# COMPACT_ATOMS: atom_id res chain seq x y z
N MET A 1 18.48 -3.75 -21.34
CA MET A 1 18.49 -3.27 -19.94
C MET A 1 17.12 -2.64 -19.69
N LYS A 2 16.27 -3.31 -18.87
CA LYS A 2 14.92 -2.81 -18.57
C LYS A 2 15.04 -1.64 -17.61
N ASN A 3 14.48 -0.50 -17.99
CA ASN A 3 14.40 0.71 -17.21
C ASN A 3 13.61 0.40 -15.92
N VAL A 4 14.30 0.23 -14.81
CA VAL A 4 13.68 0.19 -13.47
C VAL A 4 13.29 1.64 -13.20
N PRO A 5 12.01 1.96 -12.98
CA PRO A 5 11.61 3.32 -12.67
C PRO A 5 12.38 3.77 -11.41
N LYS A 6 13.03 4.92 -11.50
CA LYS A 6 13.77 5.55 -10.41
C LYS A 6 12.80 5.77 -9.23
N ILE A 7 13.03 5.04 -8.14
CA ILE A 7 12.29 5.10 -6.87
C ILE A 7 12.44 6.49 -6.16
N GLU A 8 13.13 7.43 -6.78
CA GLU A 8 13.52 8.72 -6.18
C GLU A 8 12.40 9.76 -6.05
N SER A 9 11.19 9.52 -6.55
CA SER A 9 10.14 10.56 -6.59
C SER A 9 8.91 10.30 -5.70
N ARG A 10 8.83 9.16 -4.98
CA ARG A 10 7.67 8.90 -4.13
C ARG A 10 7.77 9.68 -2.82
N GLN A 11 6.71 10.41 -2.53
CA GLN A 11 6.51 11.12 -1.27
C GLN A 11 5.72 10.23 -0.31
N TYR A 12 6.11 10.26 0.96
CA TYR A 12 5.50 9.46 2.02
C TYR A 12 4.81 10.34 3.03
N SER A 13 3.69 9.84 3.55
CA SER A 13 2.99 10.38 4.71
C SER A 13 3.36 9.59 5.96
N ILE A 14 3.61 10.28 7.06
CA ILE A 14 3.95 9.65 8.34
C ILE A 14 3.13 10.23 9.48
N LEU A 15 2.58 9.34 10.30
CA LEU A 15 2.00 9.68 11.59
C LEU A 15 3.00 9.34 12.71
N ILE A 16 3.31 10.31 13.56
CA ILE A 16 4.13 10.14 14.75
C ILE A 16 3.22 10.27 15.97
N VAL A 17 3.13 9.22 16.77
CA VAL A 17 2.33 9.21 18.01
C VAL A 17 3.29 9.16 19.19
N SER A 18 3.37 10.27 19.93
CA SER A 18 4.29 10.40 21.06
C SER A 18 3.88 11.54 21.98
N SER A 19 3.91 11.30 23.29
CA SER A 19 3.76 12.33 24.31
C SER A 19 5.05 13.13 24.53
N SER A 20 6.19 12.67 24.00
CA SER A 20 7.50 13.32 24.12
C SER A 20 7.79 14.20 22.91
N GLU A 21 7.85 15.53 23.11
CA GLU A 21 8.27 16.47 22.08
C GLU A 21 9.70 16.20 21.60
N GLN A 22 10.60 15.88 22.55
CA GLN A 22 11.98 15.54 22.24
C GLN A 22 12.07 14.31 21.30
N PHE A 23 11.33 13.26 21.59
CA PHE A 23 11.30 12.09 20.72
C PHE A 23 10.71 12.43 19.35
N THR A 24 9.61 13.18 19.31
CA THR A 24 9.01 13.66 18.07
C THR A 24 10.01 14.44 17.21
N ALA A 25 10.80 15.32 17.84
CA ALA A 25 11.86 16.05 17.14
C ALA A 25 12.98 15.13 16.61
N ILE A 26 13.39 14.11 17.38
CA ILE A 26 14.39 13.14 16.94
C ILE A 26 13.88 12.38 15.69
N ILE A 27 12.63 11.91 15.71
CA ILE A 27 12.06 11.23 14.53
C ILE A 27 12.00 12.20 13.35
N LYS A 28 11.44 13.39 13.48
CA LYS A 28 11.38 14.39 12.41
C LYS A 28 12.76 14.65 11.80
N ASN A 29 13.78 14.86 12.66
CA ASN A 29 15.16 15.10 12.21
C ASN A 29 15.84 13.86 11.60
N SER A 30 15.24 12.67 11.74
CA SER A 30 15.72 11.43 11.14
C SER A 30 15.10 11.16 9.76
N LEU A 31 14.04 11.89 9.41
CA LEU A 31 13.36 11.82 8.13
C LEU A 31 14.06 12.69 7.08
N SER A 32 14.07 12.23 5.84
CA SER A 32 14.52 13.06 4.72
C SER A 32 13.37 13.96 4.26
N GLU A 33 13.52 15.27 4.34
CA GLU A 33 12.52 16.26 3.92
C GLU A 33 12.06 16.07 2.47
N ARG A 34 12.91 15.55 1.60
CA ARG A 34 12.56 15.29 0.19
C ARG A 34 11.61 14.10 0.00
N ARG A 35 11.59 13.19 0.96
CA ARG A 35 10.78 11.95 0.87
C ARG A 35 9.53 11.97 1.75
N PHE A 36 9.51 12.78 2.80
CA PHE A 36 8.40 12.87 3.75
C PHE A 36 7.79 14.26 3.70
N THR A 37 6.69 14.40 2.98
CA THR A 37 6.03 15.70 2.76
C THR A 37 4.84 15.94 3.68
N ALA A 38 4.27 14.86 4.22
CA ALA A 38 3.14 14.94 5.14
C ALA A 38 3.50 14.29 6.48
N ILE A 39 3.93 15.10 7.44
CA ILE A 39 4.25 14.66 8.81
C ILE A 39 3.15 15.14 9.75
N VAL A 40 2.40 14.18 10.32
CA VAL A 40 1.37 14.46 11.32
C VAL A 40 1.83 13.95 12.67
N THR A 41 1.55 14.70 13.74
CA THR A 41 1.89 14.31 15.12
C THR A 41 0.64 14.23 15.98
N ARG A 42 0.57 13.22 16.87
CA ARG A 42 -0.46 13.07 17.89
C ARG A 42 0.20 12.68 19.21
N THR A 43 -0.41 13.09 20.30
CA THR A 43 0.15 12.85 21.65
C THR A 43 -0.44 11.60 22.31
N GLY A 44 -1.60 11.13 21.86
CA GLY A 44 -2.30 9.99 22.46
C GLY A 44 -2.99 9.11 21.41
N ALA A 45 -3.37 7.92 21.84
CA ALA A 45 -3.95 6.88 21.00
C ALA A 45 -5.33 7.24 20.45
N ALA A 46 -6.20 7.84 21.26
CA ALA A 46 -7.53 8.25 20.82
C ALA A 46 -7.48 9.25 19.66
N ALA A 47 -6.54 10.22 19.72
CA ALA A 47 -6.33 11.17 18.64
C ALA A 47 -5.70 10.51 17.40
N ALA A 48 -4.80 9.54 17.61
CA ALA A 48 -4.16 8.80 16.53
C ALA A 48 -5.19 7.94 15.77
N ARG A 49 -6.07 7.19 16.48
CA ARG A 49 -7.14 6.38 15.85
C ARG A 49 -8.05 7.22 14.97
N ARG A 50 -8.51 8.38 15.44
CA ARG A 50 -9.31 9.30 14.62
C ARG A 50 -8.55 9.75 13.37
N THR A 51 -7.27 10.09 13.53
CA THR A 51 -6.45 10.55 12.41
C THR A 51 -6.23 9.47 11.35
N VAL A 52 -6.03 8.21 11.74
CA VAL A 52 -5.88 7.06 10.82
C VAL A 52 -7.23 6.69 10.18
N PHE A 53 -8.34 6.93 10.87
CA PHE A 53 -9.67 6.73 10.29
C PHE A 53 -9.99 7.74 9.17
N ASP A 54 -9.54 9.00 9.35
CA ASP A 54 -9.83 10.10 8.42
C ASP A 54 -8.93 10.08 7.18
N ARG A 55 -7.74 9.46 7.25
CA ARG A 55 -6.76 9.44 6.15
C ARG A 55 -5.73 8.33 6.30
N ASP A 56 -5.25 7.84 5.16
CA ASP A 56 -4.19 6.85 5.09
C ASP A 56 -2.80 7.46 5.35
N PHE A 57 -1.93 6.63 5.92
CA PHE A 57 -0.51 6.91 6.10
C PHE A 57 0.34 5.79 5.51
N ASP A 58 1.52 6.15 4.99
CA ASP A 58 2.50 5.16 4.55
C ASP A 58 3.24 4.55 5.76
N LEU A 59 3.49 5.36 6.78
CA LEU A 59 4.18 4.95 8.01
C LEU A 59 3.48 5.48 9.25
N VAL A 60 3.52 4.68 10.32
CA VAL A 60 3.10 5.09 11.66
C VAL A 60 4.20 4.72 12.66
N VAL A 61 4.64 5.70 13.44
CA VAL A 61 5.66 5.53 14.49
C VAL A 61 5.03 5.86 15.84
N ILE A 62 5.01 4.89 16.75
CA ILE A 62 4.39 5.03 18.07
C ILE A 62 5.47 4.91 19.14
N CYS A 63 5.63 5.94 19.97
CA CYS A 63 6.51 5.91 21.12
C CYS A 63 5.72 5.58 22.40
N VAL A 64 5.90 4.40 22.90
CA VAL A 64 5.19 3.92 24.10
C VAL A 64 5.96 4.25 25.38
N PRO A 65 5.26 4.42 26.54
CA PRO A 65 3.80 4.44 26.68
C PRO A 65 3.19 5.76 26.20
N LEU A 66 1.90 5.70 25.84
CA LEU A 66 1.08 6.88 25.58
C LEU A 66 0.35 7.33 26.85
N PRO A 67 -0.15 8.57 26.93
CA PRO A 67 -0.82 9.07 28.13
C PRO A 67 -2.17 8.39 28.43
N ASP A 68 -2.83 7.90 27.38
CA ASP A 68 -4.19 7.33 27.43
C ASP A 68 -4.21 5.79 27.30
N GLU A 69 -3.12 5.18 26.84
CA GLU A 69 -2.96 3.71 26.81
C GLU A 69 -1.50 3.30 26.63
N THR A 70 -1.22 1.98 26.66
CA THR A 70 0.14 1.46 26.45
C THR A 70 0.72 1.78 25.06
N GLY A 71 -0.15 1.90 24.04
CA GLY A 71 0.24 2.14 22.64
C GLY A 71 0.50 0.87 21.83
N ILE A 72 0.60 -0.31 22.46
CA ILE A 72 0.76 -1.59 21.76
C ILE A 72 -0.56 -1.98 21.07
N GLU A 73 -1.70 -1.83 21.75
CA GLU A 73 -3.02 -2.08 21.16
C GLU A 73 -3.29 -1.15 19.97
N LEU A 74 -2.90 0.13 20.08
CA LEU A 74 -2.98 1.07 18.96
C LEU A 74 -2.18 0.57 17.75
N ALA A 75 -0.96 0.05 17.98
CA ALA A 75 -0.11 -0.46 16.91
C ALA A 75 -0.75 -1.67 16.20
N LEU A 76 -1.32 -2.61 16.96
CA LEU A 76 -2.03 -3.76 16.45
C LEU A 76 -3.27 -3.35 15.65
N ASP A 77 -4.11 -2.46 16.20
CA ASP A 77 -5.30 -1.92 15.52
C ASP A 77 -4.95 -1.29 14.16
N ILE A 78 -3.86 -0.51 14.12
CA ILE A 78 -3.43 0.16 12.89
C ILE A 78 -2.87 -0.85 11.88
N ALA A 79 -2.06 -1.81 12.32
CA ALA A 79 -1.48 -2.83 11.45
C ALA A 79 -2.56 -3.74 10.83
N GLU A 80 -3.63 -4.04 11.58
CA GLU A 80 -4.75 -4.85 11.09
C GLU A 80 -5.62 -4.11 10.07
N ARG A 81 -5.86 -2.81 10.30
CA ARG A 81 -6.84 -2.03 9.54
C ARG A 81 -6.27 -1.18 8.42
N SER A 82 -4.96 -1.08 8.33
CA SER A 82 -4.28 -0.26 7.32
C SER A 82 -3.10 -0.99 6.68
N ASN A 83 -2.67 -0.48 5.53
CA ASN A 83 -1.46 -0.94 4.87
C ASN A 83 -0.22 -0.14 5.30
N ALA A 84 -0.29 0.63 6.38
CA ALA A 84 0.82 1.42 6.87
C ALA A 84 1.94 0.53 7.44
N GLY A 85 3.20 0.89 7.18
CA GLY A 85 4.31 0.32 7.92
C GLY A 85 4.32 0.83 9.35
N VAL A 86 4.15 -0.06 10.33
CA VAL A 86 4.04 0.33 11.75
C VAL A 86 5.35 0.06 12.49
N MET A 87 5.80 1.02 13.26
CA MET A 87 6.94 0.90 14.17
C MET A 87 6.54 1.34 15.58
N VAL A 88 6.87 0.49 16.58
CA VAL A 88 6.76 0.85 17.99
C VAL A 88 8.14 1.08 18.58
N VAL A 89 8.31 2.13 19.36
CA VAL A 89 9.53 2.43 20.09
C VAL A 89 9.23 2.28 21.58
N VAL A 90 9.80 1.28 22.19
CA VAL A 90 9.46 0.81 23.54
C VAL A 90 10.63 0.96 24.50
N PRO A 91 10.40 1.16 25.82
CA PRO A 91 11.44 1.03 26.83
C PRO A 91 12.10 -0.36 26.78
N SER A 92 13.40 -0.45 27.09
CA SER A 92 14.16 -1.71 27.10
C SER A 92 13.55 -2.76 28.00
N GLU A 93 12.95 -2.34 29.11
CA GLU A 93 12.35 -3.20 30.13
C GLU A 93 11.18 -4.03 29.61
N ILE A 94 10.44 -3.50 28.63
CA ILE A 94 9.27 -4.17 28.06
C ILE A 94 9.52 -4.66 26.61
N TYR A 95 10.75 -4.51 26.10
CA TYR A 95 11.06 -4.82 24.70
C TYR A 95 10.70 -6.26 24.32
N ALA A 96 11.11 -7.23 25.13
CA ALA A 96 10.87 -8.64 24.83
C ALA A 96 9.38 -8.98 24.79
N SER A 97 8.61 -8.52 25.77
CA SER A 97 7.17 -8.75 25.82
C SER A 97 6.40 -8.00 24.73
N ALA A 98 6.83 -6.79 24.38
CA ALA A 98 6.25 -6.03 23.26
C ALA A 98 6.53 -6.72 21.92
N LEU A 99 7.78 -7.17 21.72
CA LEU A 99 8.20 -7.88 20.50
C LEU A 99 7.35 -9.15 20.30
N GLU A 100 7.21 -9.98 21.32
CA GLU A 100 6.40 -11.20 21.26
C GLU A 100 4.95 -10.93 20.84
N ARG A 101 4.37 -9.85 21.34
CA ARG A 101 2.97 -9.48 21.04
C ARG A 101 2.75 -8.96 19.62
N VAL A 102 3.74 -8.33 19.01
CA VAL A 102 3.54 -7.59 17.74
C VAL A 102 4.24 -8.20 16.53
N THR A 103 5.10 -9.23 16.74
CA THR A 103 5.91 -9.82 15.66
C THR A 103 5.05 -10.38 14.53
N ASP A 104 4.00 -11.13 14.86
CA ASP A 104 3.13 -11.77 13.87
C ASP A 104 2.29 -10.76 13.06
N SER A 105 2.15 -9.55 13.58
CA SER A 105 1.45 -8.44 12.92
C SER A 105 2.36 -7.60 12.00
N GLY A 106 3.62 -7.98 11.83
CA GLY A 106 4.57 -7.26 10.98
C GLY A 106 4.99 -5.88 11.50
N ILE A 107 4.84 -5.64 12.80
CA ILE A 107 5.18 -4.38 13.45
C ILE A 107 6.66 -4.38 13.84
N LEU A 108 7.39 -3.37 13.39
CA LEU A 108 8.80 -3.22 13.76
C LEU A 108 8.94 -2.66 15.18
N THR A 109 9.65 -3.40 16.04
CA THR A 109 9.90 -2.99 17.43
C THR A 109 11.32 -2.47 17.59
N VAL A 110 11.47 -1.28 18.17
CA VAL A 110 12.75 -0.64 18.47
C VAL A 110 12.82 -0.34 19.96
N SER A 111 13.92 -0.75 20.60
CA SER A 111 14.17 -0.47 22.02
C SER A 111 14.73 0.94 22.23
N ARG A 112 14.37 1.61 23.33
CA ARG A 112 15.01 2.85 23.78
C ARG A 112 15.70 2.64 25.14
N PRO A 113 16.86 3.29 25.40
CA PRO A 113 17.46 4.35 24.62
C PRO A 113 17.97 3.90 23.26
N THR A 114 17.83 4.72 22.23
CA THR A 114 18.23 4.40 20.86
C THR A 114 18.91 5.60 20.19
N THR A 115 19.60 5.36 19.07
CA THR A 115 20.31 6.39 18.33
C THR A 115 19.52 6.87 17.14
N LYS A 116 19.82 8.10 16.66
CA LYS A 116 19.28 8.62 15.41
C LYS A 116 19.56 7.66 14.23
N LEU A 117 20.73 7.01 14.22
CA LEU A 117 21.10 6.05 13.17
C LEU A 117 20.16 4.86 13.14
N VAL A 118 19.87 4.25 14.30
CA VAL A 118 18.94 3.11 14.39
C VAL A 118 17.56 3.52 13.92
N LEU A 119 17.03 4.65 14.40
CA LEU A 119 15.70 5.13 13.99
C LEU A 119 15.63 5.43 12.49
N SER A 120 16.64 6.09 11.92
CA SER A 120 16.65 6.39 10.48
C SER A 120 16.78 5.12 9.64
N THR A 121 17.51 4.11 10.11
CA THR A 121 17.63 2.82 9.44
C THR A 121 16.32 2.04 9.50
N ALA A 122 15.65 2.03 10.65
CA ALA A 122 14.34 1.41 10.83
C ALA A 122 13.28 2.03 9.90
N VAL A 123 13.22 3.36 9.83
CA VAL A 123 12.32 4.07 8.91
C VAL A 123 12.63 3.72 7.45
N ARG A 124 13.91 3.70 7.05
CA ARG A 124 14.30 3.32 5.67
C ARG A 124 13.91 1.90 5.33
N LEU A 125 14.04 0.98 6.29
CA LEU A 125 13.62 -0.41 6.10
C LEU A 125 12.11 -0.50 5.88
N LEU A 126 11.31 0.15 6.71
CA LEU A 126 9.86 0.20 6.55
C LEU A 126 9.44 0.79 5.20
N VAL A 127 10.03 1.92 4.79
CA VAL A 127 9.79 2.50 3.47
C VAL A 127 10.10 1.51 2.34
N SER A 128 11.25 0.82 2.42
CA SER A 128 11.63 -0.17 1.42
C SER A 128 10.68 -1.36 1.36
N LEU A 129 10.16 -1.81 2.50
CA LEU A 129 9.16 -2.87 2.57
C LEU A 129 7.82 -2.42 1.96
N GLN A 130 7.37 -1.21 2.29
CA GLN A 130 6.16 -0.63 1.72
C GLN A 130 6.25 -0.48 0.19
N ASP A 131 7.37 -0.01 -0.34
CA ASP A 131 7.59 0.07 -1.78
C ASP A 131 7.49 -1.31 -2.46
N LYS A 132 8.07 -2.34 -1.85
CA LYS A 132 8.00 -3.71 -2.36
C LYS A 132 6.58 -4.27 -2.31
N MET A 133 5.87 -4.07 -1.20
CA MET A 133 4.49 -4.53 -1.05
C MET A 133 3.57 -3.89 -2.10
N GLN A 134 3.67 -2.59 -2.29
CA GLN A 134 2.88 -1.90 -3.31
C GLN A 134 3.23 -2.35 -4.73
N ALA A 135 4.52 -2.56 -5.03
CA ALA A 135 4.91 -3.09 -6.33
C ALA A 135 4.35 -4.50 -6.59
N LEU A 136 4.21 -5.34 -5.55
CA LEU A 136 3.57 -6.64 -5.64
C LEU A 136 2.06 -6.52 -5.89
N VAL A 137 1.38 -5.65 -5.13
CA VAL A 137 -0.06 -5.40 -5.31
C VAL A 137 -0.35 -4.89 -6.72
N MET A 138 0.44 -3.93 -7.23
CA MET A 138 0.28 -3.42 -8.60
C MET A 138 0.51 -4.52 -9.65
N LYS A 139 1.50 -5.40 -9.45
CA LYS A 139 1.73 -6.53 -10.37
C LYS A 139 0.57 -7.52 -10.35
N GLU A 140 0.03 -7.82 -9.18
CA GLU A 140 -1.11 -8.73 -9.05
C GLU A 140 -2.35 -8.14 -9.72
N GLN A 141 -2.64 -6.85 -9.49
CA GLN A 141 -3.75 -6.16 -10.14
C GLN A 141 -3.61 -6.18 -11.67
N ALA A 142 -2.43 -5.83 -12.20
CA ALA A 142 -2.19 -5.88 -13.65
C ALA A 142 -2.33 -7.30 -14.23
N ALA A 143 -1.93 -8.33 -13.48
CA ALA A 143 -2.11 -9.73 -13.91
C ALA A 143 -3.59 -10.13 -13.91
N ARG A 144 -4.36 -9.72 -12.90
CA ARG A 144 -5.81 -9.95 -12.80
C ARG A 144 -6.56 -9.24 -13.94
N GLU A 145 -6.24 -7.96 -14.19
CA GLU A 145 -6.83 -7.17 -15.28
C GLU A 145 -6.59 -7.84 -16.65
N LYS A 146 -5.37 -8.31 -16.89
CA LYS A 146 -5.02 -9.01 -18.12
C LYS A 146 -5.79 -10.33 -18.29
N THR A 147 -5.96 -11.08 -17.20
CA THR A 147 -6.73 -12.32 -17.22
C THR A 147 -8.21 -12.05 -17.50
N GLU A 148 -8.78 -11.02 -16.91
CA GLU A 148 -10.16 -10.62 -17.13
C GLU A 148 -10.37 -10.10 -18.57
N GLU A 149 -9.42 -9.31 -19.10
CA GLU A 149 -9.46 -8.89 -20.51
C GLU A 149 -9.55 -10.09 -21.45
N VAL A 150 -8.70 -11.12 -21.25
CA VAL A 150 -8.72 -12.34 -22.07
C VAL A 150 -10.09 -13.02 -21.97
N ARG A 151 -10.64 -13.17 -20.77
CA ARG A 151 -11.96 -13.81 -20.57
C ARG A 151 -13.08 -13.07 -21.30
N ILE A 152 -13.13 -11.75 -21.20
CA ILE A 152 -14.17 -10.94 -21.85
C ILE A 152 -14.03 -11.02 -23.37
N VAL A 153 -12.81 -10.94 -23.90
CA VAL A 153 -12.54 -11.09 -25.34
C VAL A 153 -12.94 -12.47 -25.83
N ASP A 154 -12.63 -13.53 -25.09
CA ASP A 154 -13.03 -14.89 -25.48
C ASP A 154 -14.55 -15.07 -25.45
N ARG A 155 -15.25 -14.54 -24.44
CA ARG A 155 -16.73 -14.55 -24.42
C ARG A 155 -17.32 -13.85 -25.66
N ALA A 156 -16.79 -12.67 -26.02
CA ALA A 156 -17.25 -11.95 -27.20
C ALA A 156 -16.98 -12.75 -28.50
N LYS A 157 -15.82 -13.40 -28.62
CA LYS A 157 -15.54 -14.30 -29.76
C LYS A 157 -16.55 -15.43 -29.83
N PHE A 158 -16.82 -16.12 -28.70
CA PHE A 158 -17.81 -17.20 -28.68
C PHE A 158 -19.22 -16.71 -29.08
N ALA A 159 -19.65 -15.56 -28.56
CA ALA A 159 -20.93 -15.00 -28.95
C ALA A 159 -21.01 -14.68 -30.45
N LEU A 160 -19.95 -14.12 -31.05
CA LEU A 160 -19.86 -13.89 -32.48
C LEU A 160 -19.89 -15.17 -33.30
N MET A 161 -19.21 -16.23 -32.83
CA MET A 161 -19.23 -17.56 -33.49
C MET A 161 -20.62 -18.15 -33.44
N GLU A 162 -21.32 -18.13 -32.31
CA GLU A 162 -22.65 -18.71 -32.17
C GLU A 162 -23.73 -17.90 -32.91
N GLN A 163 -23.77 -16.59 -32.76
CA GLN A 163 -24.86 -15.77 -33.26
C GLN A 163 -24.63 -15.23 -34.68
N LYS A 164 -23.37 -14.97 -35.05
CA LYS A 164 -23.01 -14.45 -36.39
C LYS A 164 -22.38 -15.52 -37.30
N HIS A 165 -22.27 -16.79 -36.82
CA HIS A 165 -21.67 -17.90 -37.56
C HIS A 165 -20.23 -17.58 -38.08
N MET A 166 -19.48 -16.80 -37.35
CA MET A 166 -18.10 -16.47 -37.67
C MET A 166 -17.15 -17.61 -37.32
N THR A 167 -16.03 -17.70 -38.05
CA THR A 167 -14.91 -18.54 -37.61
C THR A 167 -14.19 -17.86 -36.43
N GLU A 168 -13.39 -18.61 -35.66
CA GLU A 168 -12.61 -18.03 -34.56
C GLU A 168 -11.67 -16.91 -35.04
N ASP A 169 -11.02 -17.09 -36.19
CA ASP A 169 -10.13 -16.12 -36.80
C ASP A 169 -10.88 -14.85 -37.22
N ASP A 170 -12.09 -14.98 -37.75
CA ASP A 170 -12.92 -13.84 -38.13
C ASP A 170 -13.43 -13.09 -36.90
N ALA A 171 -13.87 -13.78 -35.86
CA ALA A 171 -14.28 -13.20 -34.60
C ALA A 171 -13.12 -12.46 -33.92
N HIS A 172 -11.92 -13.04 -33.89
CA HIS A 172 -10.72 -12.40 -33.37
C HIS A 172 -10.37 -11.10 -34.13
N ARG A 173 -10.41 -11.17 -35.45
CA ARG A 173 -10.16 -9.97 -36.30
C ARG A 173 -11.25 -8.91 -36.13
N TYR A 174 -12.50 -9.32 -35.96
CA TYR A 174 -13.61 -8.41 -35.73
C TYR A 174 -13.44 -7.61 -34.43
N VAL A 175 -13.15 -8.27 -33.31
CA VAL A 175 -12.86 -7.60 -32.03
C VAL A 175 -11.68 -6.63 -32.16
N GLY A 176 -10.59 -7.07 -32.81
CA GLY A 176 -9.42 -6.25 -33.02
C GLY A 176 -9.68 -5.02 -33.90
N LYS A 177 -10.46 -5.17 -34.98
CA LYS A 177 -10.84 -4.07 -35.88
C LYS A 177 -11.74 -3.07 -35.17
N LEU A 178 -12.76 -3.54 -34.44
CA LEU A 178 -13.67 -2.67 -33.68
C LEU A 178 -12.90 -1.85 -32.64
N ALA A 179 -11.93 -2.44 -31.96
CA ALA A 179 -11.07 -1.74 -31.00
C ALA A 179 -10.24 -0.62 -31.70
N MET A 180 -9.66 -0.94 -32.86
CA MET A 180 -8.80 -0.03 -33.60
C MET A 180 -9.60 1.13 -34.25
N ASP A 181 -10.75 0.82 -34.87
CA ASP A 181 -11.60 1.80 -35.54
C ASP A 181 -12.20 2.83 -34.55
N ASN A 182 -12.45 2.41 -33.31
CA ASN A 182 -13.00 3.28 -32.26
C ASN A 182 -11.92 3.85 -31.29
N GLY A 183 -10.64 3.49 -31.46
CA GLY A 183 -9.56 3.94 -30.58
C GLY A 183 -9.72 3.50 -29.12
N ILE A 184 -10.29 2.32 -28.86
CA ILE A 184 -10.58 1.74 -27.54
C ILE A 184 -9.78 0.46 -27.29
N SER A 185 -9.75 0.00 -26.03
CA SER A 185 -9.14 -1.29 -25.70
C SER A 185 -9.94 -2.47 -26.26
N ARG A 186 -9.28 -3.61 -26.48
CA ARG A 186 -9.96 -4.86 -26.90
C ARG A 186 -11.03 -5.30 -25.91
N ARG A 187 -10.80 -5.11 -24.60
CA ARG A 187 -11.79 -5.33 -23.57
C ARG A 187 -13.05 -4.52 -23.81
N LYS A 188 -12.91 -3.21 -24.04
CA LYS A 188 -14.07 -2.34 -24.28
C LYS A 188 -14.82 -2.68 -25.55
N ALA A 189 -14.10 -3.04 -26.61
CA ALA A 189 -14.70 -3.53 -27.85
C ALA A 189 -15.48 -4.85 -27.63
N ALA A 190 -14.92 -5.75 -26.82
CA ALA A 190 -15.58 -7.02 -26.49
C ALA A 190 -16.83 -6.80 -25.61
N GLU A 191 -16.79 -5.89 -24.64
CA GLU A 191 -17.96 -5.48 -23.83
C GLU A 191 -19.08 -4.93 -24.75
N MET A 192 -18.76 -4.03 -25.68
CA MET A 192 -19.74 -3.52 -26.65
C MET A 192 -20.36 -4.61 -27.53
N ILE A 193 -19.57 -5.58 -27.97
CA ILE A 193 -20.07 -6.71 -28.75
C ILE A 193 -21.04 -7.55 -27.93
N LEU A 194 -20.74 -7.82 -26.67
CA LEU A 194 -21.60 -8.57 -25.78
C LEU A 194 -22.92 -7.84 -25.52
N ASP A 195 -22.85 -6.52 -25.26
CA ASP A 195 -24.04 -5.69 -25.06
C ASP A 195 -24.95 -5.62 -26.31
N ASP A 196 -24.36 -5.66 -27.52
CA ASP A 196 -25.11 -5.65 -28.80
C ASP A 196 -25.76 -7.02 -29.14
N LEU A 197 -25.30 -8.09 -28.51
CA LEU A 197 -25.75 -9.46 -28.77
C LEU A 197 -26.69 -10.03 -27.67
N GLU A 198 -26.82 -9.36 -26.51
CA GLU A 198 -27.80 -9.68 -25.46
C GLU A 198 -29.18 -9.07 -25.80
#